data_255801b2bf8885f1d3616d488c7ed428
#
_entry.id   255801b2bf8885f1d3616d488c7ed428
#
_cell.length_a   1.000
_cell.length_b   1.000
_cell.length_c   1.000
_cell.angle_alpha   90.00
_cell.angle_beta   90.00
_cell.angle_gamma   90.00
#
_symmetry.space_group_name_H-M   'P 1'
#
loop_
_entity.id
_entity.type
_entity.pdbx_description
1 polymer ?
#
loop_
_entity_poly.entity_id
_entity_poly.type
_entity_poly.pdbx_seq_one_letter_code
_entity_poly.pdbx_strand_id
1 'polypeptide(L)'
;MTIDHSQPIPLYFQLKTYLLEEIIGGAYRAEDRLPTEHELCERFGLSRTPVTRALTELADEGVIIRYRRRGSFVNPHWLTKRPPSPELRMVLPDGPWESLVRAAVPGETKLSIATFPLEGLLDAVRRAVGEGRAPDIALVDSVWVPELAAAGSLWPVEELDADWFTSTLADGYVGELGSVNVFQGQTYAVQAEADVAGMWIRKDHLAAVNGTIPSTWQELELLARDMAAIPDGPRYPLVFPGGSRGGETTTFCLLALLASNGVQVINDDAIVLDDRRAVATLRFLLGLREGGLIPPDVVTYEWDRPIRLVASGEAAMSFGGSYEGRTLAALTGTPLERLTDLFSFASIPAGPKGSPASLAGGMAYAIFRQAHAPKEAMRMLEHLLSHDALLAMVRDTGQMPPLRSAADTVGESIPFLADATTMLQHALVRPAIPAHARVSQQLQAMLEGVLTGRFGPAAAVERTAELIAAITGLEIVH
;
A
#
# COMPACT_ATOMS: atom_id res chain seq x y z
N MET A 1 -1.30 21.65 14.86
CA MET A 1 -2.12 21.12 13.73
C MET A 1 -2.97 22.25 13.15
N THR A 2 -3.03 22.40 11.83
CA THR A 2 -3.90 23.37 11.14
C THR A 2 -5.10 22.61 10.57
N ILE A 3 -6.31 23.18 10.69
CA ILE A 3 -7.49 22.59 10.05
C ILE A 3 -7.42 22.88 8.55
N ASP A 4 -7.48 21.83 7.75
CA ASP A 4 -7.32 21.89 6.31
C ASP A 4 -8.65 21.61 5.61
N HIS A 5 -9.17 22.62 4.92
CA HIS A 5 -10.44 22.55 4.17
C HIS A 5 -10.36 21.70 2.89
N SER A 6 -9.14 21.38 2.43
CA SER A 6 -8.92 20.59 1.21
C SER A 6 -8.93 19.07 1.46
N GLN A 7 -8.82 18.65 2.71
CA GLN A 7 -8.78 17.24 3.08
C GLN A 7 -10.16 16.57 3.07
N PRO A 8 -10.24 15.27 2.75
CA PRO A 8 -11.49 14.52 2.76
C PRO A 8 -12.08 14.30 4.16
N ILE A 9 -11.30 14.62 5.21
CA ILE A 9 -11.75 14.49 6.61
C ILE A 9 -12.69 15.63 6.96
N PRO A 10 -13.88 15.33 7.53
CA PRO A 10 -14.82 16.36 7.93
C PRO A 10 -14.22 17.38 8.89
N LEU A 11 -14.45 18.67 8.65
CA LEU A 11 -13.87 19.76 9.44
C LEU A 11 -14.18 19.66 10.94
N TYR A 12 -15.38 19.17 11.30
CA TYR A 12 -15.73 18.96 12.71
C TYR A 12 -14.83 17.90 13.36
N PHE A 13 -14.43 16.89 12.60
CA PHE A 13 -13.59 15.82 13.10
C PHE A 13 -12.15 16.29 13.28
N GLN A 14 -11.61 17.06 12.34
CA GLN A 14 -10.29 17.67 12.48
C GLN A 14 -10.22 18.57 13.72
N LEU A 15 -11.26 19.39 13.95
CA LEU A 15 -11.35 20.23 15.15
C LEU A 15 -11.47 19.40 16.44
N LYS A 16 -12.27 18.33 16.41
CA LYS A 16 -12.42 17.41 17.55
C LYS A 16 -11.08 16.78 17.90
N THR A 17 -10.37 16.27 16.91
CA THR A 17 -9.03 15.66 17.10
C THR A 17 -8.05 16.68 17.66
N TYR A 18 -8.00 17.88 17.08
CA TYR A 18 -7.15 18.96 17.60
C TYR A 18 -7.41 19.25 19.07
N LEU A 19 -8.68 19.44 19.45
CA LEU A 19 -9.03 19.74 20.85
C LEU A 19 -8.68 18.57 21.79
N LEU A 20 -8.87 17.34 21.35
CA LEU A 20 -8.52 16.14 22.09
C LEU A 20 -7.01 16.05 22.30
N GLU A 21 -6.20 16.33 21.29
CA GLU A 21 -4.74 16.39 21.38
C GLU A 21 -4.26 17.46 22.36
N GLU A 22 -4.85 18.66 22.30
CA GLU A 22 -4.52 19.74 23.25
C GLU A 22 -4.85 19.36 24.71
N ILE A 23 -5.95 18.60 24.91
CA ILE A 23 -6.32 18.09 26.24
C ILE A 23 -5.34 16.98 26.69
N ILE A 24 -5.02 16.03 25.83
CA ILE A 24 -4.08 14.93 26.13
C ILE A 24 -2.68 15.48 26.33
N GLY A 25 -2.24 16.42 25.50
CA GLY A 25 -0.94 17.10 25.59
C GLY A 25 -0.80 18.06 26.78
N GLY A 26 -1.89 18.25 27.56
CA GLY A 26 -1.88 19.06 28.77
C GLY A 26 -1.98 20.58 28.56
N ALA A 27 -2.27 21.02 27.32
CA ALA A 27 -2.56 22.44 27.03
C ALA A 27 -3.85 22.89 27.73
N TYR A 28 -4.81 21.96 27.88
CA TYR A 28 -5.99 22.12 28.73
C TYR A 28 -5.99 21.01 29.77
N ARG A 29 -5.97 21.42 31.06
CA ARG A 29 -6.00 20.51 32.21
C ARG A 29 -7.44 20.18 32.61
N ALA A 30 -7.60 19.22 33.51
CA ALA A 30 -8.88 18.93 34.15
C ALA A 30 -9.54 20.22 34.70
N GLU A 31 -10.82 20.40 34.41
CA GLU A 31 -11.65 21.57 34.74
C GLU A 31 -11.30 22.86 33.98
N ASP A 32 -10.27 22.88 33.14
CA ASP A 32 -9.99 24.06 32.34
C ASP A 32 -11.12 24.32 31.34
N ARG A 33 -11.38 25.60 31.10
CA ARG A 33 -12.36 26.06 30.13
C ARG A 33 -11.76 26.02 28.74
N LEU A 34 -12.45 25.33 27.82
CA LEU A 34 -12.16 25.39 26.40
C LEU A 34 -12.60 26.72 25.77
N PRO A 35 -11.98 27.12 24.65
CA PRO A 35 -12.46 28.25 23.86
C PRO A 35 -13.95 28.09 23.51
N THR A 36 -14.64 29.20 23.44
CA THR A 36 -16.06 29.24 23.05
C THR A 36 -16.25 28.84 21.60
N GLU A 37 -17.49 28.45 21.23
CA GLU A 37 -17.80 28.17 19.81
C GLU A 37 -17.40 29.34 18.89
N HIS A 38 -17.58 30.57 19.34
CA HIS A 38 -17.24 31.78 18.58
C HIS A 38 -15.70 31.89 18.36
N GLU A 39 -14.95 31.76 19.45
CA GLU A 39 -13.48 31.81 19.40
C GLU A 39 -12.90 30.68 18.53
N LEU A 40 -13.49 29.48 18.56
CA LEU A 40 -13.09 28.38 17.70
C LEU A 40 -13.42 28.63 16.23
N CYS A 41 -14.61 29.24 15.94
CA CYS A 41 -14.96 29.66 14.59
C CYS A 41 -13.95 30.67 14.03
N GLU A 42 -13.60 31.70 14.83
CA GLU A 42 -12.65 32.73 14.41
C GLU A 42 -11.24 32.17 14.24
N ARG A 43 -10.78 31.37 15.21
CA ARG A 43 -9.41 30.81 15.22
C ARG A 43 -9.12 29.88 14.02
N PHE A 44 -10.11 29.09 13.60
CA PHE A 44 -9.95 28.07 12.59
C PHE A 44 -10.66 28.38 11.26
N GLY A 45 -11.30 29.54 11.14
CA GLY A 45 -12.05 29.90 9.93
C GLY A 45 -13.25 28.99 9.65
N LEU A 46 -13.85 28.40 10.69
CA LEU A 46 -14.94 27.45 10.56
C LEU A 46 -16.32 28.10 10.75
N SER A 47 -17.32 27.55 10.07
CA SER A 47 -18.72 27.87 10.38
C SER A 47 -19.12 27.25 11.73
N ARG A 48 -20.24 27.69 12.29
CA ARG A 48 -20.71 27.22 13.60
C ARG A 48 -21.07 25.73 13.62
N THR A 49 -21.57 25.19 12.54
CA THR A 49 -22.04 23.78 12.47
C THR A 49 -20.94 22.76 12.81
N PRO A 50 -19.77 22.74 12.13
CA PRO A 50 -18.71 21.80 12.48
C PRO A 50 -18.16 22.03 13.89
N VAL A 51 -18.08 23.28 14.38
CA VAL A 51 -17.62 23.56 15.73
C VAL A 51 -18.58 23.03 16.79
N THR A 52 -19.89 23.29 16.63
CA THR A 52 -20.92 22.77 17.54
C THR A 52 -20.91 21.24 17.55
N ARG A 53 -20.76 20.61 16.38
CA ARG A 53 -20.71 19.15 16.25
C ARG A 53 -19.47 18.58 16.97
N ALA A 54 -18.29 19.14 16.76
CA ALA A 54 -17.06 18.71 17.42
C ALA A 54 -17.18 18.74 18.95
N LEU A 55 -17.68 19.86 19.49
CA LEU A 55 -17.88 20.01 20.93
C LEU A 55 -19.00 19.10 21.47
N THR A 56 -20.03 18.81 20.68
CA THR A 56 -21.10 17.90 21.09
C THR A 56 -20.57 16.48 21.18
N GLU A 57 -19.83 16.03 20.17
CA GLU A 57 -19.21 14.68 20.19
C GLU A 57 -18.22 14.51 21.33
N LEU A 58 -17.37 15.53 21.61
CA LEU A 58 -16.49 15.52 22.80
C LEU A 58 -17.28 15.43 24.11
N ALA A 59 -18.45 16.06 24.18
CA ALA A 59 -19.30 15.98 25.37
C ALA A 59 -20.00 14.63 25.50
N ASP A 60 -20.49 14.07 24.40
CA ASP A 60 -21.14 12.76 24.37
C ASP A 60 -20.15 11.65 24.72
N GLU A 61 -18.87 11.80 24.34
CA GLU A 61 -17.76 10.92 24.72
C GLU A 61 -17.28 11.16 26.16
N GLY A 62 -17.83 12.17 26.83
CA GLY A 62 -17.50 12.50 28.21
C GLY A 62 -16.13 13.16 28.39
N VAL A 63 -15.45 13.55 27.32
CA VAL A 63 -14.17 14.26 27.34
C VAL A 63 -14.32 15.66 27.95
N ILE A 64 -15.41 16.32 27.60
CA ILE A 64 -15.76 17.64 28.11
C ILE A 64 -17.16 17.65 28.73
N ILE A 65 -17.39 18.64 29.59
CA ILE A 65 -18.72 18.94 30.16
C ILE A 65 -19.18 20.29 29.61
N ARG A 66 -20.37 20.30 29.00
CA ARG A 66 -20.97 21.55 28.49
C ARG A 66 -21.98 22.12 29.48
N TYR A 67 -21.72 23.31 29.98
CA TYR A 67 -22.65 24.02 30.86
C TYR A 67 -23.35 25.12 30.10
N ARG A 68 -24.67 25.13 30.17
CA ARG A 68 -25.51 26.18 29.54
C ARG A 68 -25.08 27.57 30.04
N ARG A 69 -24.70 28.47 29.12
CA ARG A 69 -24.22 29.84 29.36
C ARG A 69 -22.88 29.96 30.09
N ARG A 70 -22.21 28.88 30.45
CA ARG A 70 -20.89 28.90 31.11
C ARG A 70 -19.77 28.45 30.19
N GLY A 71 -20.06 27.67 29.16
CA GLY A 71 -19.08 27.15 28.21
C GLY A 71 -18.81 25.66 28.35
N SER A 72 -17.74 25.20 27.66
CA SER A 72 -17.27 23.83 27.70
C SER A 72 -16.02 23.73 28.57
N PHE A 73 -15.93 22.68 29.36
CA PHE A 73 -14.82 22.45 30.32
C PHE A 73 -14.30 21.03 30.17
N VAL A 74 -13.01 20.81 30.35
CA VAL A 74 -12.43 19.47 30.38
C VAL A 74 -13.00 18.69 31.57
N ASN A 75 -13.55 17.51 31.29
CA ASN A 75 -14.14 16.66 32.34
C ASN A 75 -13.03 16.07 33.22
N PRO A 76 -12.95 16.40 34.53
CA PRO A 76 -11.90 15.89 35.40
C PRO A 76 -11.92 14.37 35.54
N HIS A 77 -13.04 13.73 35.20
CA HIS A 77 -13.22 12.30 35.38
C HIS A 77 -13.19 11.52 34.04
N TRP A 78 -12.93 12.18 32.90
CA TRP A 78 -13.01 11.46 31.64
C TRP A 78 -11.94 10.37 31.50
N LEU A 79 -10.73 10.60 32.02
CA LEU A 79 -9.66 9.61 32.09
C LEU A 79 -9.93 8.50 33.12
N THR A 80 -10.73 8.79 34.15
CA THR A 80 -11.03 7.82 35.23
C THR A 80 -12.34 7.07 35.01
N LYS A 81 -13.26 7.59 34.19
CA LYS A 81 -14.58 6.98 33.93
C LYS A 81 -14.59 5.98 32.77
N ARG A 82 -13.59 5.95 31.95
CA ARG A 82 -13.42 4.88 30.96
C ARG A 82 -12.33 3.95 31.49
N PRO A 83 -12.69 2.77 32.03
CA PRO A 83 -11.71 1.70 32.00
C PRO A 83 -11.31 1.56 30.52
N PRO A 84 -10.00 1.45 30.21
CA PRO A 84 -9.61 1.13 28.85
C PRO A 84 -10.52 -0.02 28.40
N SER A 85 -11.15 0.10 27.25
CA SER A 85 -11.84 -1.06 26.68
C SER A 85 -10.80 -2.15 26.67
N PRO A 86 -10.95 -3.24 27.41
CA PRO A 86 -9.89 -4.25 27.48
C PRO A 86 -9.72 -4.97 26.15
N GLU A 87 -10.41 -4.52 25.11
CA GLU A 87 -10.47 -5.13 23.80
C GLU A 87 -9.95 -4.15 22.73
N LEU A 88 -8.83 -4.52 22.09
CA LEU A 88 -8.31 -3.80 20.93
C LEU A 88 -9.18 -4.08 19.71
N ARG A 89 -9.48 -3.05 18.93
CA ARG A 89 -10.24 -3.15 17.69
C ARG A 89 -9.28 -3.13 16.51
N MET A 90 -9.35 -4.13 15.67
CA MET A 90 -8.48 -4.27 14.52
C MET A 90 -9.28 -4.41 13.22
N VAL A 91 -8.81 -3.78 12.17
CA VAL A 91 -9.37 -3.90 10.82
C VAL A 91 -8.32 -4.52 9.90
N LEU A 92 -8.70 -5.57 9.19
CA LEU A 92 -7.83 -6.36 8.32
C LEU A 92 -8.47 -6.51 6.93
N PRO A 93 -7.68 -6.75 5.88
CA PRO A 93 -8.23 -7.26 4.62
C PRO A 93 -8.72 -8.70 4.80
N ASP A 94 -9.67 -9.10 3.96
CA ASP A 94 -10.10 -10.49 3.87
C ASP A 94 -8.90 -11.39 3.55
N GLY A 95 -8.91 -12.61 4.11
CA GLY A 95 -7.85 -13.58 3.90
C GLY A 95 -7.36 -14.25 5.20
N PRO A 96 -6.12 -14.74 5.24
CA PRO A 96 -5.59 -15.49 6.39
C PRO A 96 -5.20 -14.61 7.58
N TRP A 97 -5.26 -13.29 7.43
CA TRP A 97 -4.75 -12.31 8.39
C TRP A 97 -5.36 -12.42 9.78
N GLU A 98 -6.69 -12.65 9.87
CA GLU A 98 -7.35 -12.80 11.18
C GLU A 98 -6.80 -13.99 11.96
N SER A 99 -6.62 -15.14 11.32
CA SER A 99 -6.09 -16.34 11.98
C SER A 99 -4.63 -16.14 12.41
N LEU A 100 -3.83 -15.48 11.59
CA LEU A 100 -2.44 -15.14 11.89
C LEU A 100 -2.33 -14.22 13.10
N VAL A 101 -3.10 -13.14 13.11
CA VAL A 101 -3.12 -12.19 14.21
C VAL A 101 -3.53 -12.89 15.51
N ARG A 102 -4.59 -13.70 15.48
CA ARG A 102 -5.05 -14.44 16.68
C ARG A 102 -4.04 -15.46 17.17
N ALA A 103 -3.26 -16.09 16.27
CA ALA A 103 -2.23 -17.06 16.64
C ALA A 103 -0.97 -16.39 17.23
N ALA A 104 -0.61 -15.20 16.77
CA ALA A 104 0.58 -14.49 17.20
C ALA A 104 0.40 -13.69 18.49
N VAL A 105 -0.83 -13.31 18.83
CA VAL A 105 -1.13 -12.43 19.97
C VAL A 105 -1.37 -13.28 21.23
N PRO A 106 -0.81 -12.87 22.42
CA PRO A 106 -1.04 -13.57 23.68
C PRO A 106 -2.53 -13.76 23.99
N GLY A 107 -2.92 -14.95 24.43
CA GLY A 107 -4.32 -15.33 24.65
C GLY A 107 -5.11 -14.49 25.68
N GLU A 108 -4.41 -13.70 26.49
CA GLU A 108 -5.02 -12.72 27.43
C GLU A 108 -5.48 -11.45 26.72
N THR A 109 -4.96 -11.16 25.53
CA THR A 109 -5.31 -9.94 24.76
C THR A 109 -6.71 -10.10 24.17
N LYS A 110 -7.63 -9.28 24.61
CA LYS A 110 -8.96 -9.20 24.01
C LYS A 110 -8.90 -8.42 22.71
N LEU A 111 -9.35 -9.05 21.64
CA LEU A 111 -9.21 -8.52 20.29
C LEU A 111 -10.52 -8.69 19.52
N SER A 112 -11.07 -7.58 19.04
CA SER A 112 -12.18 -7.51 18.11
C SER A 112 -11.63 -7.23 16.71
N ILE A 113 -11.85 -8.14 15.76
CA ILE A 113 -11.37 -8.03 14.40
C ILE A 113 -12.57 -7.90 13.46
N ALA A 114 -12.48 -6.93 12.55
CA ALA A 114 -13.37 -6.81 11.40
C ALA A 114 -12.54 -6.95 10.12
N THR A 115 -13.05 -7.74 9.17
CA THR A 115 -12.41 -7.93 7.86
C THR A 115 -13.21 -7.26 6.76
N PHE A 116 -12.51 -6.82 5.71
CA PHE A 116 -13.08 -6.15 4.53
C PHE A 116 -12.37 -6.62 3.27
N PRO A 117 -13.08 -6.71 2.12
CA PRO A 117 -12.42 -6.80 0.82
C PRO A 117 -11.41 -5.66 0.64
N LEU A 118 -10.24 -5.95 0.08
CA LEU A 118 -9.14 -4.98 -0.05
C LEU A 118 -9.58 -3.71 -0.81
N GLU A 119 -10.40 -3.87 -1.86
CA GLU A 119 -10.91 -2.77 -2.69
C GLU A 119 -11.77 -1.75 -1.92
N GLY A 120 -12.40 -2.18 -0.84
CA GLY A 120 -13.26 -1.33 0.01
C GLY A 120 -12.61 -0.90 1.33
N LEU A 121 -11.44 -1.43 1.64
CA LEU A 121 -10.81 -1.29 2.96
C LEU A 121 -10.44 0.17 3.27
N LEU A 122 -9.80 0.86 2.33
CA LEU A 122 -9.42 2.27 2.54
C LEU A 122 -10.64 3.16 2.79
N ASP A 123 -11.72 2.97 2.03
CA ASP A 123 -12.94 3.75 2.21
C ASP A 123 -13.66 3.42 3.53
N ALA A 124 -13.60 2.17 3.97
CA ALA A 124 -14.09 1.77 5.29
C ALA A 124 -13.31 2.45 6.42
N VAL A 125 -11.97 2.46 6.31
CA VAL A 125 -11.07 3.14 7.25
C VAL A 125 -11.33 4.65 7.26
N ARG A 126 -11.35 5.30 6.09
CA ARG A 126 -11.65 6.75 5.97
C ARG A 126 -12.98 7.12 6.62
N ARG A 127 -14.00 6.32 6.39
CA ARG A 127 -15.34 6.52 6.98
C ARG A 127 -15.29 6.38 8.50
N ALA A 128 -14.65 5.32 9.01
CA ALA A 128 -14.51 5.08 10.44
C ALA A 128 -13.76 6.24 11.13
N VAL A 129 -12.65 6.72 10.53
CA VAL A 129 -11.91 7.89 10.99
C VAL A 129 -12.79 9.14 11.02
N GLY A 130 -13.52 9.40 9.91
CA GLY A 130 -14.40 10.56 9.79
C GLY A 130 -15.60 10.55 10.76
N GLU A 131 -16.00 9.37 11.23
CA GLU A 131 -17.08 9.18 12.20
C GLU A 131 -16.55 9.14 13.66
N GLY A 132 -15.25 9.28 13.89
CA GLY A 132 -14.65 9.21 15.23
C GLY A 132 -14.63 7.79 15.80
N ARG A 133 -14.69 6.77 14.96
CA ARG A 133 -14.75 5.36 15.31
C ARG A 133 -13.64 4.56 14.64
N ALA A 134 -12.49 5.18 14.39
CA ALA A 134 -11.35 4.48 13.84
C ALA A 134 -11.02 3.23 14.66
N PRO A 135 -10.48 2.17 14.04
CA PRO A 135 -9.93 1.03 14.77
C PRO A 135 -8.72 1.49 15.61
N ASP A 136 -8.26 0.66 16.53
CA ASP A 136 -6.99 0.90 17.22
C ASP A 136 -5.82 0.60 16.28
N ILE A 137 -5.94 -0.48 15.48
CA ILE A 137 -4.96 -0.90 14.47
C ILE A 137 -5.69 -1.22 13.17
N ALA A 138 -5.11 -0.90 12.03
CA ALA A 138 -5.50 -1.48 10.75
C ALA A 138 -4.28 -2.01 9.98
N LEU A 139 -4.48 -3.11 9.25
CA LEU A 139 -3.56 -3.58 8.22
C LEU A 139 -3.97 -2.92 6.91
N VAL A 140 -3.13 -2.03 6.40
CA VAL A 140 -3.41 -1.18 5.23
C VAL A 140 -2.33 -1.37 4.17
N ASP A 141 -2.64 -1.09 2.91
CA ASP A 141 -1.60 -0.98 1.89
C ASP A 141 -0.67 0.19 2.25
N SER A 142 0.63 -0.05 2.18
CA SER A 142 1.65 0.94 2.54
C SER A 142 1.51 2.26 1.77
N VAL A 143 0.99 2.23 0.54
CA VAL A 143 0.74 3.45 -0.26
C VAL A 143 -0.37 4.35 0.27
N TRP A 144 -1.20 3.86 1.20
CA TRP A 144 -2.25 4.65 1.85
C TRP A 144 -1.76 5.37 3.12
N VAL A 145 -0.61 4.95 3.65
CA VAL A 145 -0.03 5.52 4.88
C VAL A 145 0.21 7.02 4.77
N PRO A 146 0.79 7.57 3.69
CA PRO A 146 0.99 9.01 3.57
C PRO A 146 -0.31 9.83 3.62
N GLU A 147 -1.40 9.32 3.06
CA GLU A 147 -2.71 9.97 3.12
C GLU A 147 -3.25 10.02 4.54
N LEU A 148 -3.22 8.88 5.24
CA LEU A 148 -3.70 8.78 6.61
C LEU A 148 -2.83 9.58 7.58
N ALA A 149 -1.52 9.63 7.35
CA ALA A 149 -0.57 10.44 8.12
C ALA A 149 -0.78 11.95 7.89
N ALA A 150 -0.89 12.38 6.64
CA ALA A 150 -1.17 13.78 6.30
C ALA A 150 -2.50 14.27 6.88
N ALA A 151 -3.46 13.37 7.02
CA ALA A 151 -4.74 13.63 7.68
C ALA A 151 -4.64 13.71 9.22
N GLY A 152 -3.45 13.49 9.81
CA GLY A 152 -3.25 13.45 11.26
C GLY A 152 -3.97 12.28 11.93
N SER A 153 -4.25 11.21 11.19
CA SER A 153 -5.05 10.09 11.70
C SER A 153 -4.22 9.01 12.38
N LEU A 154 -2.91 9.01 12.18
CA LEU A 154 -2.00 7.96 12.66
C LEU A 154 -1.05 8.46 13.75
N TRP A 155 -0.65 7.58 14.63
CA TRP A 155 0.47 7.79 15.53
C TRP A 155 1.79 7.53 14.82
N PRO A 156 2.81 8.41 14.96
CA PRO A 156 4.18 8.05 14.62
C PRO A 156 4.64 6.89 15.53
N VAL A 157 5.31 5.91 14.95
CA VAL A 157 5.79 4.72 15.66
C VAL A 157 6.78 5.10 16.75
N GLU A 158 7.68 6.05 16.46
CA GLU A 158 8.71 6.55 17.35
C GLU A 158 8.14 7.22 18.61
N GLU A 159 6.94 7.82 18.52
CA GLU A 159 6.26 8.42 19.67
C GLU A 159 5.65 7.36 20.62
N LEU A 160 5.38 6.15 20.13
CA LEU A 160 4.79 5.06 20.91
C LEU A 160 5.85 4.20 21.57
N ASP A 161 6.91 3.83 20.82
CA ASP A 161 8.05 3.07 21.32
C ASP A 161 9.33 3.37 20.53
N ALA A 162 10.10 4.37 20.99
CA ALA A 162 11.36 4.78 20.38
C ALA A 162 12.47 3.72 20.50
N ASP A 163 12.48 2.96 21.59
CA ASP A 163 13.50 1.95 21.85
C ASP A 163 13.33 0.75 20.92
N TRP A 164 12.10 0.23 20.79
CA TRP A 164 11.81 -0.84 19.88
C TRP A 164 12.00 -0.41 18.41
N PHE A 165 11.55 0.79 18.05
CA PHE A 165 11.77 1.34 16.72
C PHE A 165 13.27 1.33 16.36
N THR A 166 14.11 1.89 17.22
CA THR A 166 15.55 2.02 17.00
C THR A 166 16.24 0.64 16.97
N SER A 167 15.87 -0.24 17.90
CA SER A 167 16.54 -1.56 18.02
C SER A 167 16.11 -2.59 17.01
N THR A 168 14.89 -2.51 16.47
CA THR A 168 14.28 -3.56 15.66
C THR A 168 13.97 -3.12 14.24
N LEU A 169 13.45 -1.91 14.06
CA LEU A 169 12.95 -1.47 12.76
C LEU A 169 13.96 -0.65 11.95
N ALA A 170 14.68 0.28 12.59
CA ALA A 170 15.50 1.27 11.87
C ALA A 170 16.49 0.63 10.86
N ASP A 171 17.15 -0.45 11.26
CA ASP A 171 18.09 -1.18 10.42
C ASP A 171 17.66 -2.63 10.13
N GLY A 172 16.47 -3.03 10.60
CA GLY A 172 15.99 -4.42 10.52
C GLY A 172 15.33 -4.79 9.21
N TYR A 173 14.84 -3.83 8.44
CA TYR A 173 14.13 -4.07 7.19
C TYR A 173 15.03 -4.56 6.04
N VAL A 174 14.43 -5.31 5.12
CA VAL A 174 15.07 -5.70 3.85
C VAL A 174 15.07 -4.49 2.91
N GLY A 175 16.24 -4.14 2.34
CA GLY A 175 16.37 -3.02 1.39
C GLY A 175 15.85 -1.71 1.96
N GLU A 176 15.11 -0.97 1.15
CA GLU A 176 14.54 0.34 1.48
C GLU A 176 13.11 0.27 2.08
N LEU A 177 12.64 -0.91 2.51
CA LEU A 177 11.29 -1.07 3.09
C LEU A 177 11.05 -0.15 4.30
N GLY A 178 12.07 0.19 5.05
CA GLY A 178 11.96 1.13 6.17
C GLY A 178 11.46 2.51 5.75
N SER A 179 11.72 2.93 4.51
CA SER A 179 11.30 4.24 3.98
C SER A 179 9.86 4.28 3.45
N VAL A 180 9.25 3.12 3.16
CA VAL A 180 7.92 3.03 2.55
C VAL A 180 6.82 3.69 3.39
N ASN A 181 6.93 3.59 4.72
CA ASN A 181 5.93 4.11 5.65
C ASN A 181 6.35 5.45 6.31
N VAL A 182 7.37 6.10 5.74
CA VAL A 182 7.85 7.41 6.21
C VAL A 182 7.11 8.54 5.50
N PHE A 183 6.56 9.46 6.27
CA PHE A 183 5.97 10.70 5.77
C PHE A 183 6.46 11.88 6.57
N GLN A 184 7.01 12.91 5.91
CA GLN A 184 7.60 14.10 6.55
C GLN A 184 8.62 13.77 7.65
N GLY A 185 9.43 12.73 7.43
CA GLY A 185 10.52 12.34 8.33
C GLY A 185 10.10 11.54 9.56
N GLN A 186 8.84 11.11 9.67
CA GLN A 186 8.34 10.23 10.73
C GLN A 186 7.76 8.94 10.15
N THR A 187 7.87 7.84 10.87
CA THR A 187 7.33 6.53 10.49
C THR A 187 5.93 6.35 11.05
N TYR A 188 4.93 6.14 10.19
CA TYR A 188 3.52 6.08 10.59
C TYR A 188 2.90 4.68 10.56
N ALA A 189 3.64 3.69 10.08
CA ALA A 189 3.18 2.31 10.07
C ALA A 189 4.36 1.35 10.10
N VAL A 190 4.09 0.12 10.50
CA VAL A 190 5.08 -0.95 10.59
C VAL A 190 4.78 -1.98 9.52
N GLN A 191 5.74 -2.25 8.64
CA GLN A 191 5.57 -3.19 7.54
C GLN A 191 5.25 -4.59 8.08
N ALA A 192 4.11 -5.14 7.68
CA ALA A 192 3.63 -6.45 8.10
C ALA A 192 4.22 -7.57 7.26
N GLU A 193 4.32 -7.33 5.97
CA GLU A 193 4.89 -8.22 4.95
C GLU A 193 5.48 -7.38 3.83
N ALA A 194 6.25 -7.99 2.95
CA ALA A 194 6.89 -7.33 1.83
C ALA A 194 6.49 -7.96 0.50
N ASP A 195 6.33 -7.10 -0.50
CA ASP A 195 6.12 -7.50 -1.87
C ASP A 195 7.14 -6.86 -2.80
N VAL A 196 7.44 -7.54 -3.89
CA VAL A 196 8.27 -6.99 -4.96
C VAL A 196 7.63 -7.23 -6.33
N ALA A 197 7.58 -6.19 -7.16
CA ALA A 197 7.11 -6.29 -8.53
C ALA A 197 8.12 -7.05 -9.41
N GLY A 198 7.63 -7.88 -10.31
CA GLY A 198 8.47 -8.66 -11.19
C GLY A 198 7.70 -9.33 -12.33
N MET A 199 8.34 -10.32 -12.90
CA MET A 199 7.80 -11.11 -14.00
C MET A 199 7.84 -12.60 -13.66
N TRP A 200 6.69 -13.25 -13.70
CA TRP A 200 6.54 -14.69 -13.63
C TRP A 200 6.75 -15.31 -15.01
N ILE A 201 7.48 -16.42 -15.10
CA ILE A 201 7.77 -17.14 -16.33
C ILE A 201 7.61 -18.64 -16.08
N ARG A 202 6.83 -19.31 -16.92
CA ARG A 202 6.71 -20.75 -16.92
C ARG A 202 7.95 -21.39 -17.52
N LYS A 203 8.58 -22.31 -16.75
CA LYS A 203 9.83 -22.98 -17.17
C LYS A 203 9.63 -24.00 -18.29
N ASP A 204 8.47 -24.64 -18.38
CA ASP A 204 8.15 -25.56 -19.47
C ASP A 204 8.07 -24.83 -20.82
N HIS A 205 7.39 -23.66 -20.88
CA HIS A 205 7.34 -22.85 -22.10
C HIS A 205 8.71 -22.23 -22.42
N LEU A 206 9.48 -21.82 -21.40
CA LEU A 206 10.83 -21.32 -21.59
C LEU A 206 11.75 -22.41 -22.19
N ALA A 207 11.67 -23.63 -21.68
CA ALA A 207 12.45 -24.77 -22.17
C ALA A 207 12.05 -25.19 -23.58
N ALA A 208 10.75 -25.10 -23.94
CA ALA A 208 10.27 -25.46 -25.27
C ALA A 208 10.88 -24.61 -26.40
N VAL A 209 11.31 -23.38 -26.09
CA VAL A 209 11.96 -22.48 -27.05
C VAL A 209 13.46 -22.34 -26.82
N ASN A 210 14.05 -23.15 -25.91
CA ASN A 210 15.45 -23.01 -25.45
C ASN A 210 15.78 -21.57 -25.01
N GLY A 211 14.77 -20.88 -24.44
CA GLY A 211 14.87 -19.49 -24.03
C GLY A 211 15.60 -19.31 -22.71
N THR A 212 15.98 -18.08 -22.44
CA THR A 212 16.52 -17.62 -21.16
C THR A 212 15.65 -16.53 -20.57
N ILE A 213 15.77 -16.28 -19.28
CA ILE A 213 15.07 -15.14 -18.61
C ILE A 213 15.54 -13.86 -19.30
N PRO A 214 14.64 -13.04 -19.86
CA PRO A 214 14.99 -11.83 -20.59
C PRO A 214 15.51 -10.73 -19.64
N SER A 215 16.58 -10.07 -20.04
CA SER A 215 17.19 -8.96 -19.32
C SER A 215 16.83 -7.60 -19.92
N THR A 216 16.34 -7.58 -21.16
CA THR A 216 15.93 -6.38 -21.90
C THR A 216 14.55 -6.54 -22.52
N TRP A 217 13.87 -5.42 -22.82
CA TRP A 217 12.59 -5.43 -23.54
C TRP A 217 12.69 -6.11 -24.92
N GLN A 218 13.83 -5.95 -25.58
CA GLN A 218 14.06 -6.61 -26.87
C GLN A 218 14.09 -8.13 -26.72
N GLU A 219 14.79 -8.63 -25.72
CA GLU A 219 14.81 -10.06 -25.41
C GLU A 219 13.44 -10.58 -24.99
N LEU A 220 12.69 -9.79 -24.17
CA LEU A 220 11.32 -10.12 -23.79
C LEU A 220 10.40 -10.23 -25.01
N GLU A 221 10.47 -9.28 -25.95
CA GLU A 221 9.66 -9.32 -27.18
C GLU A 221 10.01 -10.52 -28.05
N LEU A 222 11.30 -10.81 -28.22
CA LEU A 222 11.75 -11.99 -28.98
C LEU A 222 11.26 -13.29 -28.32
N LEU A 223 11.46 -13.43 -27.01
CA LEU A 223 10.98 -14.58 -26.24
C LEU A 223 9.46 -14.75 -26.36
N ALA A 224 8.70 -13.65 -26.27
CA ALA A 224 7.25 -13.69 -26.42
C ALA A 224 6.84 -14.16 -27.85
N ARG A 225 7.54 -13.74 -28.89
CA ARG A 225 7.31 -14.22 -30.27
C ARG A 225 7.62 -15.70 -30.43
N ASP A 226 8.74 -16.16 -29.85
CA ASP A 226 9.12 -17.56 -29.88
C ASP A 226 8.09 -18.44 -29.15
N MET A 227 7.62 -18.00 -27.98
CA MET A 227 6.58 -18.67 -27.21
C MET A 227 5.22 -18.69 -27.94
N ALA A 228 4.89 -17.63 -28.69
CA ALA A 228 3.68 -17.58 -29.53
C ALA A 228 3.72 -18.59 -30.65
N ALA A 229 4.91 -19.02 -31.07
CA ALA A 229 5.11 -19.98 -32.17
C ALA A 229 5.12 -21.45 -31.73
N ILE A 230 5.02 -21.74 -30.44
CA ILE A 230 5.00 -23.10 -29.88
C ILE A 230 3.72 -23.81 -30.39
N PRO A 231 3.81 -24.93 -31.10
CA PRO A 231 2.61 -25.71 -31.48
C PRO A 231 1.88 -26.19 -30.21
N ASP A 232 0.57 -25.97 -30.17
CA ASP A 232 -0.26 -26.25 -28.98
C ASP A 232 0.25 -25.59 -27.69
N GLY A 233 1.01 -24.48 -27.82
CA GLY A 233 1.62 -23.72 -26.74
C GLY A 233 0.64 -22.77 -26.03
N PRO A 234 1.18 -21.80 -25.30
CA PRO A 234 0.36 -20.85 -24.55
C PRO A 234 -0.48 -20.01 -25.51
N ARG A 235 -1.74 -19.80 -25.16
CA ARG A 235 -2.64 -18.91 -25.90
C ARG A 235 -2.11 -17.47 -25.92
N TYR A 236 -1.47 -17.06 -24.81
CA TYR A 236 -0.94 -15.72 -24.64
C TYR A 236 0.52 -15.80 -24.20
N PRO A 237 1.47 -15.22 -24.95
CA PRO A 237 2.87 -15.17 -24.52
C PRO A 237 3.08 -14.37 -23.24
N LEU A 238 2.42 -13.22 -23.10
CA LEU A 238 2.54 -12.31 -21.98
C LEU A 238 1.16 -11.78 -21.55
N VAL A 239 0.92 -11.72 -20.25
CA VAL A 239 -0.29 -11.16 -19.67
C VAL A 239 0.06 -10.23 -18.50
N PHE A 240 -0.84 -9.31 -18.17
CA PHE A 240 -0.77 -8.44 -16.97
C PHE A 240 -2.11 -7.72 -16.81
N PRO A 241 -2.42 -7.11 -15.65
CA PRO A 241 -3.61 -6.27 -15.53
C PRO A 241 -3.36 -4.94 -16.26
N GLY A 242 -4.05 -4.70 -17.37
CA GLY A 242 -3.79 -3.57 -18.29
C GLY A 242 -4.72 -2.37 -18.15
N GLY A 243 -5.57 -2.34 -17.13
CA GLY A 243 -6.55 -1.27 -16.94
C GLY A 243 -7.02 -1.09 -15.50
N SER A 244 -8.01 -0.24 -15.31
CA SER A 244 -8.54 0.15 -14.00
C SER A 244 -9.11 -1.02 -13.18
N ARG A 245 -9.56 -2.10 -13.83
CA ARG A 245 -10.07 -3.29 -13.12
C ARG A 245 -8.99 -4.07 -12.36
N GLY A 246 -7.74 -3.95 -12.75
CA GLY A 246 -6.61 -4.55 -12.03
C GLY A 246 -6.18 -3.73 -10.80
N GLY A 247 -6.75 -2.55 -10.60
CA GLY A 247 -6.52 -1.73 -9.43
C GLY A 247 -5.05 -1.39 -9.20
N GLU A 248 -4.59 -1.43 -7.95
CA GLU A 248 -3.20 -1.10 -7.60
C GLU A 248 -2.19 -2.05 -8.25
N THR A 249 -2.53 -3.30 -8.53
CA THR A 249 -1.65 -4.23 -9.26
C THR A 249 -1.29 -3.71 -10.67
N THR A 250 -2.26 -3.09 -11.37
CA THR A 250 -1.98 -2.41 -12.65
C THR A 250 -0.93 -1.31 -12.48
N THR A 251 -1.10 -0.47 -11.47
CA THR A 251 -0.16 0.62 -11.17
C THR A 251 1.20 0.08 -10.77
N PHE A 252 1.25 -0.95 -9.95
CA PHE A 252 2.49 -1.59 -9.48
C PHE A 252 3.32 -2.12 -10.66
N CYS A 253 2.69 -2.85 -11.58
CA CYS A 253 3.32 -3.34 -12.81
C CYS A 253 3.77 -2.20 -13.74
N LEU A 254 2.91 -1.19 -13.95
CA LEU A 254 3.21 -0.06 -14.82
C LEU A 254 4.38 0.78 -14.29
N LEU A 255 4.41 1.06 -12.99
CA LEU A 255 5.51 1.81 -12.37
C LEU A 255 6.83 1.05 -12.46
N ALA A 256 6.84 -0.28 -12.24
CA ALA A 256 8.04 -1.10 -12.43
C ALA A 256 8.53 -1.05 -13.88
N LEU A 257 7.61 -1.10 -14.85
CA LEU A 257 7.95 -1.01 -16.27
C LEU A 257 8.46 0.38 -16.68
N LEU A 258 7.87 1.46 -16.16
CA LEU A 258 8.36 2.83 -16.33
C LEU A 258 9.77 2.97 -15.74
N ALA A 259 9.97 2.48 -14.52
CA ALA A 259 11.25 2.50 -13.84
C ALA A 259 12.34 1.71 -14.60
N SER A 260 11.96 0.56 -15.22
CA SER A 260 12.88 -0.23 -16.03
C SER A 260 13.41 0.52 -17.27
N ASN A 261 12.73 1.60 -17.68
CA ASN A 261 13.19 2.53 -18.73
C ASN A 261 13.72 3.87 -18.17
N GLY A 262 14.00 3.92 -16.87
CA GLY A 262 14.54 5.10 -16.18
C GLY A 262 13.54 6.23 -16.01
N VAL A 263 12.23 5.93 -15.92
CA VAL A 263 11.17 6.91 -15.71
C VAL A 263 10.65 6.81 -14.28
N GLN A 264 10.56 7.94 -13.60
CA GLN A 264 9.76 8.14 -12.39
C GLN A 264 8.51 8.95 -12.75
N VAL A 265 7.47 8.86 -11.93
CA VAL A 265 6.24 9.65 -12.10
C VAL A 265 6.37 10.98 -11.36
N ILE A 266 6.82 10.89 -10.12
CA ILE A 266 7.07 12.03 -9.24
C ILE A 266 8.47 11.83 -8.65
N ASN A 267 9.26 12.89 -8.63
CA ASN A 267 10.57 12.94 -8.00
C ASN A 267 10.59 14.13 -7.04
N ASP A 268 10.81 13.85 -5.75
CA ASP A 268 10.72 14.84 -4.68
C ASP A 268 9.44 15.69 -4.78
N ASP A 269 9.54 16.94 -5.21
CA ASP A 269 8.45 17.90 -5.27
C ASP A 269 7.97 18.20 -6.71
N ALA A 270 8.31 17.36 -7.69
CA ALA A 270 7.98 17.61 -9.09
C ALA A 270 7.43 16.38 -9.82
N ILE A 271 6.58 16.60 -10.81
CA ILE A 271 6.10 15.58 -11.74
C ILE A 271 7.10 15.50 -12.90
N VAL A 272 7.67 14.32 -13.10
CA VAL A 272 8.67 14.03 -14.14
C VAL A 272 8.17 12.97 -15.13
N LEU A 273 6.88 12.67 -15.12
CA LEU A 273 6.25 11.70 -16.01
C LEU A 273 6.27 12.16 -17.47
N ASP A 274 6.19 13.47 -17.74
CA ASP A 274 6.18 13.99 -19.11
C ASP A 274 7.56 13.90 -19.76
N ASP A 275 7.97 12.67 -20.05
CA ASP A 275 9.27 12.29 -20.59
C ASP A 275 9.08 11.40 -21.84
N ARG A 276 9.97 11.58 -22.82
CA ARG A 276 10.02 10.73 -24.01
C ARG A 276 10.18 9.25 -23.70
N ARG A 277 10.79 8.90 -22.57
CA ARG A 277 10.96 7.53 -22.08
C ARG A 277 9.63 6.95 -21.60
N ALA A 278 8.76 7.74 -20.96
CA ALA A 278 7.40 7.32 -20.60
C ALA A 278 6.57 7.01 -21.87
N VAL A 279 6.65 7.89 -22.87
CA VAL A 279 6.03 7.67 -24.18
C VAL A 279 6.57 6.40 -24.84
N ALA A 280 7.88 6.14 -24.76
CA ALA A 280 8.49 4.93 -25.31
C ALA A 280 8.03 3.67 -24.59
N THR A 281 7.82 3.74 -23.27
CA THR A 281 7.28 2.62 -22.48
C THR A 281 5.86 2.25 -22.92
N LEU A 282 4.99 3.24 -23.09
CA LEU A 282 3.63 2.99 -23.57
C LEU A 282 3.60 2.51 -25.04
N ARG A 283 4.52 2.99 -25.89
CA ARG A 283 4.67 2.48 -27.27
C ARG A 283 5.13 1.02 -27.28
N PHE A 284 6.01 0.64 -26.41
CA PHE A 284 6.44 -0.75 -26.26
C PHE A 284 5.24 -1.66 -25.93
N LEU A 285 4.44 -1.32 -24.93
CA LEU A 285 3.25 -2.10 -24.57
C LEU A 285 2.21 -2.14 -25.70
N LEU A 286 1.99 -1.01 -26.38
CA LEU A 286 1.10 -0.95 -27.53
C LEU A 286 1.61 -1.83 -28.67
N GLY A 287 2.93 -1.82 -28.94
CA GLY A 287 3.56 -2.69 -29.94
C GLY A 287 3.42 -4.18 -29.64
N LEU A 288 3.55 -4.58 -28.36
CA LEU A 288 3.27 -5.96 -27.94
C LEU A 288 1.81 -6.34 -28.21
N ARG A 289 0.86 -5.44 -27.97
CA ARG A 289 -0.55 -5.66 -28.22
C ARG A 289 -0.85 -5.76 -29.74
N GLU A 290 -0.36 -4.82 -30.51
CA GLU A 290 -0.51 -4.82 -31.98
C GLU A 290 0.15 -6.04 -32.62
N GLY A 291 1.25 -6.52 -32.04
CA GLY A 291 1.93 -7.76 -32.41
C GLY A 291 1.23 -9.04 -31.96
N GLY A 292 0.10 -8.96 -31.26
CA GLY A 292 -0.65 -10.12 -30.75
C GLY A 292 0.05 -10.87 -29.61
N LEU A 293 1.05 -10.24 -28.97
CA LEU A 293 1.84 -10.87 -27.89
C LEU A 293 1.18 -10.72 -26.51
N ILE A 294 0.23 -9.79 -26.37
CA ILE A 294 -0.64 -9.67 -25.20
C ILE A 294 -2.12 -9.70 -25.62
N PRO A 295 -3.04 -10.16 -24.75
CA PRO A 295 -4.46 -10.26 -25.05
C PRO A 295 -5.10 -8.92 -25.45
N PRO A 296 -6.03 -8.88 -26.40
CA PRO A 296 -6.73 -7.65 -26.75
C PRO A 296 -7.62 -7.12 -25.61
N ASP A 297 -8.07 -8.01 -24.73
CA ASP A 297 -8.94 -7.75 -23.58
C ASP A 297 -8.18 -7.56 -22.26
N VAL A 298 -6.85 -7.43 -22.29
CA VAL A 298 -5.97 -7.26 -21.11
C VAL A 298 -6.42 -6.12 -20.19
N VAL A 299 -7.06 -5.10 -20.71
CA VAL A 299 -7.59 -3.94 -19.97
C VAL A 299 -8.79 -4.29 -19.06
N THR A 300 -9.41 -5.44 -19.29
CA THR A 300 -10.56 -5.91 -18.49
C THR A 300 -10.15 -6.85 -17.37
N TYR A 301 -8.85 -7.16 -17.25
CA TYR A 301 -8.36 -8.12 -16.29
C TYR A 301 -8.38 -7.55 -14.87
N GLU A 302 -8.91 -8.34 -13.95
CA GLU A 302 -8.78 -8.14 -12.52
C GLU A 302 -7.37 -8.54 -12.08
N TRP A 303 -6.97 -8.15 -10.89
CA TRP A 303 -5.60 -8.28 -10.40
C TRP A 303 -5.04 -9.71 -10.45
N ASP A 304 -5.88 -10.74 -10.22
CA ASP A 304 -5.48 -12.16 -10.15
C ASP A 304 -5.67 -12.92 -11.48
N ARG A 305 -6.34 -12.33 -12.46
CA ARG A 305 -6.59 -12.98 -13.74
C ARG A 305 -5.31 -13.39 -14.47
N PRO A 306 -4.26 -12.53 -14.57
CA PRO A 306 -3.02 -12.88 -15.25
C PRO A 306 -2.35 -14.11 -14.66
N ILE A 307 -2.21 -14.15 -13.32
CA ILE A 307 -1.50 -15.26 -12.67
C ILE A 307 -2.28 -16.58 -12.76
N ARG A 308 -3.61 -16.55 -12.82
CA ARG A 308 -4.44 -17.73 -13.08
C ARG A 308 -4.20 -18.29 -14.48
N LEU A 309 -4.02 -17.44 -15.49
CA LEU A 309 -3.68 -17.85 -16.85
C LEU A 309 -2.28 -18.46 -16.93
N VAL A 310 -1.33 -17.94 -16.14
CA VAL A 310 0.00 -18.56 -16.02
C VAL A 310 -0.09 -19.91 -15.32
N ALA A 311 -0.84 -20.03 -14.24
CA ALA A 311 -1.00 -21.28 -13.50
C ALA A 311 -1.62 -22.39 -14.39
N SER A 312 -2.61 -22.06 -15.21
CA SER A 312 -3.28 -23.02 -16.13
C SER A 312 -2.43 -23.38 -17.35
N GLY A 313 -1.37 -22.64 -17.67
CA GLY A 313 -0.58 -22.79 -18.89
C GLY A 313 -1.15 -22.06 -20.10
N GLU A 314 -2.28 -21.34 -19.96
CA GLU A 314 -2.82 -20.50 -21.01
C GLU A 314 -1.94 -19.28 -21.30
N ALA A 315 -1.18 -18.79 -20.31
CA ALA A 315 -0.17 -17.76 -20.51
C ALA A 315 1.23 -18.28 -20.15
N ALA A 316 2.24 -17.81 -20.89
CA ALA A 316 3.62 -18.19 -20.64
C ALA A 316 4.29 -17.31 -19.59
N MET A 317 4.00 -16.01 -19.61
CA MET A 317 4.61 -14.99 -18.75
C MET A 317 3.55 -14.04 -18.21
N SER A 318 3.80 -13.46 -17.02
CA SER A 318 2.97 -12.40 -16.45
C SER A 318 3.83 -11.36 -15.75
N PHE A 319 3.51 -10.07 -15.95
CA PHE A 319 3.91 -9.05 -14.98
C PHE A 319 2.97 -9.12 -13.77
N GLY A 320 3.55 -9.05 -12.56
CA GLY A 320 2.81 -9.16 -11.32
C GLY A 320 3.71 -8.89 -10.11
N GLY A 321 3.37 -9.49 -8.99
CA GLY A 321 4.13 -9.37 -7.74
C GLY A 321 4.48 -10.71 -7.12
N SER A 322 5.40 -10.68 -6.15
CA SER A 322 5.79 -11.87 -5.38
C SER A 322 4.63 -12.47 -4.59
N TYR A 323 3.63 -11.67 -4.21
CA TYR A 323 2.42 -12.11 -3.51
C TYR A 323 1.60 -13.15 -4.29
N GLU A 324 1.80 -13.26 -5.60
CA GLU A 324 1.12 -14.24 -6.45
C GLU A 324 1.68 -15.67 -6.32
N GLY A 325 2.86 -15.84 -5.69
CA GLY A 325 3.50 -17.13 -5.51
C GLY A 325 2.62 -18.15 -4.78
N ARG A 326 1.88 -17.74 -3.75
CA ARG A 326 0.90 -18.60 -3.07
C ARG A 326 -0.25 -19.04 -3.99
N THR A 327 -0.73 -18.13 -4.83
CA THR A 327 -1.79 -18.43 -5.79
C THR A 327 -1.30 -19.47 -6.82
N LEU A 328 -0.08 -19.31 -7.34
CA LEU A 328 0.54 -20.30 -8.22
C LEU A 328 0.68 -21.67 -7.54
N ALA A 329 1.21 -21.69 -6.33
CA ALA A 329 1.36 -22.91 -5.54
C ALA A 329 0.01 -23.64 -5.35
N ALA A 330 -1.03 -22.90 -4.96
CA ALA A 330 -2.36 -23.45 -4.72
C ALA A 330 -3.02 -23.98 -6.00
N LEU A 331 -2.94 -23.23 -7.10
CA LEU A 331 -3.60 -23.60 -8.38
C LEU A 331 -2.89 -24.75 -9.09
N THR A 332 -1.57 -24.89 -8.92
CA THR A 332 -0.79 -25.99 -9.54
C THR A 332 -0.66 -27.23 -8.64
N GLY A 333 -1.06 -27.11 -7.35
CA GLY A 333 -0.83 -28.16 -6.34
C GLY A 333 0.65 -28.35 -5.99
N THR A 334 1.49 -27.37 -6.28
CA THR A 334 2.94 -27.41 -6.04
C THR A 334 3.25 -26.74 -4.70
N PRO A 335 3.98 -27.39 -3.78
CA PRO A 335 4.44 -26.74 -2.56
C PRO A 335 5.27 -25.49 -2.85
N LEU A 336 5.17 -24.48 -1.99
CA LEU A 336 5.84 -23.18 -2.19
C LEU A 336 7.37 -23.34 -2.28
N GLU A 337 7.93 -24.29 -1.53
CA GLU A 337 9.36 -24.67 -1.53
C GLU A 337 9.85 -25.22 -2.88
N ARG A 338 8.90 -25.70 -3.69
CA ARG A 338 9.19 -26.27 -5.02
C ARG A 338 8.63 -25.43 -6.16
N LEU A 339 8.15 -24.22 -5.88
CA LEU A 339 7.54 -23.36 -6.89
C LEU A 339 8.54 -23.05 -8.02
N THR A 340 9.81 -22.92 -7.68
CA THR A 340 10.92 -22.72 -8.64
C THR A 340 11.17 -23.92 -9.58
N ASP A 341 10.57 -25.09 -9.33
CA ASP A 341 10.63 -26.21 -10.29
C ASP A 341 9.80 -25.88 -11.56
N LEU A 342 8.70 -25.13 -11.41
CA LEU A 342 7.75 -24.82 -12.47
C LEU A 342 7.86 -23.39 -13.01
N PHE A 343 8.24 -22.46 -12.15
CA PHE A 343 8.23 -21.03 -12.47
C PHE A 343 9.57 -20.39 -12.14
N SER A 344 9.93 -19.35 -12.90
CA SER A 344 10.93 -18.35 -12.53
C SER A 344 10.23 -17.06 -12.19
N PHE A 345 10.77 -16.32 -11.22
CA PHE A 345 10.39 -14.97 -10.89
C PHE A 345 11.59 -14.06 -11.05
N ALA A 346 11.47 -12.97 -11.80
CA ALA A 346 12.58 -12.10 -12.16
C ALA A 346 12.16 -10.64 -12.19
N SER A 347 13.11 -9.71 -12.11
CA SER A 347 12.85 -8.27 -12.27
C SER A 347 12.29 -7.97 -13.66
N ILE A 348 11.54 -6.87 -13.77
CA ILE A 348 11.09 -6.36 -15.06
C ILE A 348 12.32 -6.03 -15.91
N PRO A 349 12.41 -6.56 -17.16
CA PRO A 349 13.57 -6.34 -18.03
C PRO A 349 13.83 -4.88 -18.34
N ALA A 350 15.10 -4.54 -18.58
CA ALA A 350 15.53 -3.17 -18.90
C ALA A 350 14.91 -2.64 -20.19
N GLY A 351 14.37 -1.44 -20.12
CA GLY A 351 14.09 -0.64 -21.30
C GLY A 351 15.36 -0.04 -21.93
N PRO A 352 15.26 0.56 -23.12
CA PRO A 352 16.41 1.08 -23.87
C PRO A 352 17.26 2.12 -23.12
N LYS A 353 16.72 2.76 -22.09
CA LYS A 353 17.34 3.86 -21.34
C LYS A 353 17.40 3.62 -19.83
N GLY A 354 17.21 2.39 -19.40
CA GLY A 354 17.18 2.03 -17.98
C GLY A 354 17.96 0.77 -17.66
N SER A 355 17.54 0.13 -16.58
CA SER A 355 18.09 -1.14 -16.07
C SER A 355 16.93 -2.03 -15.62
N PRO A 356 17.15 -3.36 -15.43
CA PRO A 356 16.10 -4.18 -14.82
C PRO A 356 15.61 -3.56 -13.53
N ALA A 357 14.30 -3.53 -13.33
CA ALA A 357 13.70 -2.83 -12.19
C ALA A 357 12.66 -3.69 -11.48
N SER A 358 12.54 -3.42 -10.19
CA SER A 358 11.50 -3.94 -9.31
C SER A 358 11.00 -2.80 -8.41
N LEU A 359 9.79 -2.92 -7.91
CA LEU A 359 9.23 -2.00 -6.91
C LEU A 359 8.98 -2.75 -5.61
N ALA A 360 9.27 -2.11 -4.49
CA ALA A 360 8.88 -2.56 -3.18
C ALA A 360 7.43 -2.17 -2.87
N GLY A 361 6.73 -3.07 -2.20
CA GLY A 361 5.35 -2.88 -1.74
C GLY A 361 5.06 -3.69 -0.50
N GLY A 362 3.77 -3.85 -0.24
CA GLY A 362 3.24 -4.70 0.83
C GLY A 362 2.31 -3.96 1.77
N MET A 363 1.79 -4.72 2.74
CA MET A 363 0.86 -4.23 3.75
C MET A 363 1.58 -3.78 5.01
N ALA A 364 1.02 -2.81 5.70
CA ALA A 364 1.59 -2.27 6.92
C ALA A 364 0.53 -2.11 8.03
N TYR A 365 0.92 -2.36 9.28
CA TYR A 365 0.10 -2.09 10.45
C TYR A 365 0.22 -0.63 10.85
N ALA A 366 -0.90 0.08 10.86
CA ALA A 366 -0.98 1.47 11.30
C ALA A 366 -1.79 1.59 12.60
N ILE A 367 -1.31 2.38 13.56
CA ILE A 367 -2.00 2.66 14.82
C ILE A 367 -2.68 4.03 14.70
N PHE A 368 -3.98 4.08 14.95
CA PHE A 368 -4.76 5.31 14.80
C PHE A 368 -4.68 6.20 16.04
N ARG A 369 -4.66 7.51 15.84
CA ARG A 369 -4.70 8.48 16.96
C ARG A 369 -5.95 8.37 17.81
N GLN A 370 -7.02 7.79 17.27
CA GLN A 370 -8.27 7.48 18.00
C GLN A 370 -8.20 6.16 18.77
N ALA A 371 -7.06 5.47 18.79
CA ALA A 371 -6.86 4.24 19.55
C ALA A 371 -7.09 4.48 21.05
N HIS A 372 -7.81 3.55 21.69
CA HIS A 372 -8.10 3.63 23.11
C HIS A 372 -6.87 3.32 23.97
N ALA A 373 -6.00 2.45 23.48
CA ALA A 373 -4.81 1.98 24.18
C ALA A 373 -3.63 1.87 23.18
N PRO A 374 -3.08 3.01 22.71
CA PRO A 374 -2.06 2.99 21.65
C PRO A 374 -0.78 2.26 22.04
N LYS A 375 -0.38 2.26 23.32
CA LYS A 375 0.78 1.51 23.81
C LYS A 375 0.53 -0.01 23.83
N GLU A 376 -0.69 -0.45 24.12
CA GLU A 376 -1.10 -1.84 23.99
C GLU A 376 -1.12 -2.27 22.53
N ALA A 377 -1.66 -1.41 21.65
CA ALA A 377 -1.61 -1.61 20.20
C ALA A 377 -0.18 -1.77 19.72
N MET A 378 0.75 -0.93 20.19
CA MET A 378 2.17 -1.02 19.85
C MET A 378 2.79 -2.35 20.29
N ARG A 379 2.60 -2.75 21.55
CA ARG A 379 3.08 -4.07 22.05
C ARG A 379 2.51 -5.25 21.24
N MET A 380 1.27 -5.13 20.75
CA MET A 380 0.71 -6.14 19.87
C MET A 380 1.48 -6.19 18.54
N LEU A 381 1.89 -5.07 17.96
CA LEU A 381 2.72 -5.06 16.74
C LEU A 381 4.09 -5.70 16.97
N GLU A 382 4.70 -5.50 18.15
CA GLU A 382 5.95 -6.17 18.53
C GLU A 382 5.79 -7.71 18.49
N HIS A 383 4.67 -8.24 18.98
CA HIS A 383 4.37 -9.68 18.90
C HIS A 383 4.14 -10.14 17.45
N LEU A 384 3.41 -9.37 16.65
CA LEU A 384 3.13 -9.69 15.25
C LEU A 384 4.40 -9.67 14.38
N LEU A 385 5.39 -8.87 14.74
CA LEU A 385 6.68 -8.79 14.05
C LEU A 385 7.80 -9.59 14.75
N SER A 386 7.47 -10.39 15.75
CA SER A 386 8.45 -11.34 16.30
C SER A 386 8.89 -12.32 15.22
N HIS A 387 10.11 -12.84 15.34
CA HIS A 387 10.67 -13.79 14.37
C HIS A 387 9.74 -14.99 14.12
N ASP A 388 9.22 -15.61 15.17
CA ASP A 388 8.32 -16.76 15.06
C ASP A 388 6.99 -16.41 14.39
N ALA A 389 6.44 -15.23 14.69
CA ALA A 389 5.20 -14.77 14.07
C ALA A 389 5.39 -14.50 12.57
N LEU A 390 6.52 -13.91 12.18
CA LEU A 390 6.86 -13.70 10.76
C LEU A 390 7.06 -15.03 10.02
N LEU A 391 7.72 -16.02 10.63
CA LEU A 391 7.82 -17.36 10.03
C LEU A 391 6.45 -18.07 9.89
N ALA A 392 5.55 -17.88 10.86
CA ALA A 392 4.18 -18.37 10.76
C ALA A 392 3.42 -17.67 9.64
N MET A 393 3.55 -16.35 9.52
CA MET A 393 2.95 -15.57 8.43
C MET A 393 3.39 -16.08 7.07
N VAL A 394 4.69 -16.34 6.86
CA VAL A 394 5.20 -16.89 5.59
C VAL A 394 4.56 -18.23 5.25
N ARG A 395 4.48 -19.16 6.23
CA ARG A 395 3.86 -20.48 6.02
C ARG A 395 2.39 -20.38 5.59
N ASP A 396 1.64 -19.47 6.18
CA ASP A 396 0.21 -19.34 5.97
C ASP A 396 -0.15 -18.49 4.75
N THR A 397 0.65 -17.45 4.45
CA THR A 397 0.39 -16.50 3.34
C THR A 397 1.28 -16.72 2.13
N GLY A 398 2.49 -17.25 2.30
CA GLY A 398 3.52 -17.27 1.28
C GLY A 398 4.11 -15.89 0.97
N GLN A 399 3.81 -14.88 1.80
CA GLN A 399 4.34 -13.52 1.65
C GLN A 399 5.76 -13.43 2.20
N MET A 400 6.55 -12.48 1.68
CA MET A 400 7.89 -12.24 2.20
C MET A 400 7.84 -11.54 3.57
N PRO A 401 8.65 -11.97 4.54
CA PRO A 401 8.78 -11.23 5.79
C PRO A 401 9.56 -9.93 5.55
N PRO A 402 9.18 -8.83 6.22
CA PRO A 402 9.80 -7.53 5.98
C PRO A 402 11.17 -7.38 6.66
N LEU A 403 11.43 -8.16 7.73
CA LEU A 403 12.67 -8.09 8.49
C LEU A 403 13.72 -9.10 8.00
N ARG A 404 14.97 -8.67 7.86
CA ARG A 404 16.11 -9.45 7.36
C ARG A 404 16.28 -10.78 8.07
N SER A 405 16.21 -10.78 9.42
CA SER A 405 16.42 -12.00 10.21
C SER A 405 15.42 -13.11 9.86
N ALA A 406 14.17 -12.77 9.57
CA ALA A 406 13.16 -13.73 9.15
C ALA A 406 13.31 -14.06 7.65
N ALA A 407 13.65 -13.08 6.80
CA ALA A 407 13.86 -13.28 5.37
C ALA A 407 15.03 -14.24 5.09
N ASP A 408 16.13 -14.10 5.81
CA ASP A 408 17.28 -14.99 5.70
C ASP A 408 16.90 -16.43 6.07
N THR A 409 16.18 -16.61 7.20
CA THR A 409 15.71 -17.95 7.64
C THR A 409 14.78 -18.59 6.61
N VAL A 410 13.85 -17.81 6.04
CA VAL A 410 12.91 -18.29 5.03
C VAL A 410 13.61 -18.65 3.72
N GLY A 411 14.59 -17.83 3.31
CA GLY A 411 15.36 -18.05 2.09
C GLY A 411 16.11 -19.39 2.05
N GLU A 412 16.48 -19.93 3.21
CA GLU A 412 17.11 -21.25 3.29
C GLU A 412 16.20 -22.42 2.86
N SER A 413 14.88 -22.25 3.01
CA SER A 413 13.89 -23.32 2.76
C SER A 413 13.00 -23.07 1.56
N ILE A 414 12.79 -21.81 1.15
CA ILE A 414 11.90 -21.41 0.05
C ILE A 414 12.69 -20.60 -1.00
N PRO A 415 13.27 -21.28 -2.01
CA PRO A 415 14.14 -20.63 -3.02
C PRO A 415 13.47 -19.45 -3.73
N PHE A 416 12.19 -19.54 -4.02
CA PHE A 416 11.42 -18.43 -4.62
C PHE A 416 11.46 -17.15 -3.76
N LEU A 417 11.31 -17.29 -2.44
CA LEU A 417 11.35 -16.13 -1.53
C LEU A 417 12.78 -15.60 -1.35
N ALA A 418 13.81 -16.45 -1.48
CA ALA A 418 15.19 -15.99 -1.51
C ALA A 418 15.46 -15.12 -2.75
N ASP A 419 14.99 -15.55 -3.94
CA ASP A 419 15.11 -14.78 -5.18
C ASP A 419 14.36 -13.44 -5.04
N ALA A 420 13.12 -13.47 -4.57
CA ALA A 420 12.30 -12.27 -4.36
C ALA A 420 12.92 -11.32 -3.31
N THR A 421 13.51 -11.83 -2.23
CA THR A 421 14.24 -11.03 -1.23
C THR A 421 15.46 -10.34 -1.84
N THR A 422 16.20 -11.05 -2.72
CA THR A 422 17.32 -10.46 -3.44
C THR A 422 16.87 -9.30 -4.36
N MET A 423 15.73 -9.47 -5.05
CA MET A 423 15.13 -8.38 -5.85
C MET A 423 14.71 -7.20 -4.97
N LEU A 424 14.12 -7.47 -3.81
CA LEU A 424 13.65 -6.47 -2.87
C LEU A 424 14.78 -5.59 -2.31
N GLN A 425 15.99 -6.16 -2.11
CA GLN A 425 17.18 -5.41 -1.67
C GLN A 425 17.54 -4.24 -2.60
N HIS A 426 17.15 -4.32 -3.87
CA HIS A 426 17.47 -3.35 -4.93
C HIS A 426 16.19 -2.70 -5.51
N ALA A 427 15.03 -3.01 -4.94
CA ALA A 427 13.77 -2.49 -5.42
C ALA A 427 13.63 -1.00 -5.13
N LEU A 428 13.02 -0.30 -6.07
CA LEU A 428 12.65 1.09 -5.90
C LEU A 428 11.43 1.22 -4.99
N VAL A 429 11.35 2.32 -4.26
CA VAL A 429 10.21 2.65 -3.40
C VAL A 429 9.32 3.65 -4.11
N ARG A 430 8.01 3.50 -3.96
CA ARG A 430 7.03 4.47 -4.48
C ARG A 430 7.09 5.77 -3.67
N PRO A 431 6.95 6.96 -4.31
CA PRO A 431 6.91 8.22 -3.58
C PRO A 431 5.80 8.25 -2.52
N ALA A 432 6.11 8.74 -1.33
CA ALA A 432 5.17 8.88 -0.22
C ALA A 432 4.28 10.12 -0.41
N ILE A 433 3.25 10.01 -1.25
CA ILE A 433 2.33 11.10 -1.58
C ILE A 433 0.92 10.87 -1.01
N PRO A 434 0.32 11.87 -0.32
CA PRO A 434 -1.03 11.73 0.24
C PRO A 434 -2.13 11.49 -0.80
N ALA A 435 -1.87 11.82 -2.06
CA ALA A 435 -2.82 11.65 -3.17
C ALA A 435 -2.62 10.34 -3.95
N HIS A 436 -1.84 9.36 -3.45
CA HIS A 436 -1.44 8.17 -4.20
C HIS A 436 -2.62 7.46 -4.88
N ALA A 437 -3.70 7.18 -4.17
CA ALA A 437 -4.85 6.48 -4.74
C ALA A 437 -5.45 7.19 -5.98
N ARG A 438 -5.48 8.53 -5.98
CA ARG A 438 -5.96 9.33 -7.11
C ARG A 438 -4.95 9.36 -8.26
N VAL A 439 -3.66 9.45 -7.95
CA VAL A 439 -2.56 9.37 -8.95
C VAL A 439 -2.56 8.00 -9.60
N SER A 440 -2.66 6.93 -8.82
CA SER A 440 -2.76 5.55 -9.30
C SER A 440 -3.89 5.36 -10.31
N GLN A 441 -5.09 5.89 -10.03
CA GLN A 441 -6.21 5.87 -10.97
C GLN A 441 -5.90 6.56 -12.30
N GLN A 442 -5.15 7.67 -12.29
CA GLN A 442 -4.76 8.34 -13.55
C GLN A 442 -3.77 7.52 -14.36
N LEU A 443 -2.82 6.85 -13.69
CA LEU A 443 -1.87 5.95 -14.35
C LEU A 443 -2.58 4.73 -14.98
N GLN A 444 -3.54 4.14 -14.27
CA GLN A 444 -4.38 3.05 -14.80
C GLN A 444 -5.18 3.51 -16.03
N ALA A 445 -5.82 4.68 -15.94
CA ALA A 445 -6.58 5.26 -17.04
C ALA A 445 -5.69 5.62 -18.24
N MET A 446 -4.45 6.05 -18.03
CA MET A 446 -3.45 6.30 -19.05
C MET A 446 -3.13 5.02 -19.83
N LEU A 447 -2.79 3.95 -19.11
CA LEU A 447 -2.47 2.66 -19.71
C LEU A 447 -3.66 2.10 -20.49
N GLU A 448 -4.84 2.07 -19.86
CA GLU A 448 -6.09 1.61 -20.49
C GLU A 448 -6.43 2.42 -21.74
N GLY A 449 -6.29 3.75 -21.68
CA GLY A 449 -6.54 4.64 -22.81
C GLY A 449 -5.63 4.39 -24.00
N VAL A 450 -4.35 4.09 -23.75
CA VAL A 450 -3.37 3.73 -24.80
C VAL A 450 -3.68 2.35 -25.37
N LEU A 451 -3.86 1.34 -24.51
CA LEU A 451 -4.11 -0.02 -24.95
C LEU A 451 -5.45 -0.19 -25.66
N THR A 452 -6.45 0.65 -25.40
CA THR A 452 -7.73 0.65 -26.13
C THR A 452 -7.68 1.52 -27.38
N GLY A 453 -6.60 2.26 -27.65
CA GLY A 453 -6.48 3.19 -28.76
C GLY A 453 -7.29 4.50 -28.59
N ARG A 454 -7.79 4.77 -27.38
CA ARG A 454 -8.49 6.02 -27.05
C ARG A 454 -7.58 7.23 -27.15
N PHE A 455 -6.32 7.06 -26.76
CA PHE A 455 -5.28 8.08 -26.81
C PHE A 455 -4.00 7.51 -27.41
N GLY A 456 -3.29 8.34 -28.18
CA GLY A 456 -1.91 8.04 -28.54
C GLY A 456 -0.99 8.17 -27.31
N PRO A 457 0.14 7.43 -27.26
CA PRO A 457 1.03 7.42 -26.10
C PRO A 457 1.50 8.81 -25.61
N ALA A 458 1.85 9.73 -26.52
CA ALA A 458 2.30 11.08 -26.17
C ALA A 458 1.18 11.90 -25.49
N ALA A 459 -0.01 11.92 -26.11
CA ALA A 459 -1.16 12.65 -25.55
C ALA A 459 -1.64 12.03 -24.21
N ALA A 460 -1.48 10.72 -24.03
CA ALA A 460 -1.82 10.05 -22.78
C ALA A 460 -0.87 10.45 -21.66
N VAL A 461 0.44 10.53 -21.93
CA VAL A 461 1.47 10.97 -20.95
C VAL A 461 1.23 12.41 -20.54
N GLU A 462 1.16 13.34 -21.51
CA GLU A 462 0.91 14.77 -21.29
C GLU A 462 -0.34 15.00 -20.44
N ARG A 463 -1.48 14.46 -20.87
CA ARG A 463 -2.74 14.56 -20.14
C ARG A 463 -2.64 14.01 -18.71
N THR A 464 -1.94 12.90 -18.53
CA THR A 464 -1.81 12.29 -17.19
C THR A 464 -0.92 13.13 -16.28
N ALA A 465 0.17 13.71 -16.79
CA ALA A 465 1.00 14.65 -16.04
C ALA A 465 0.18 15.88 -15.59
N GLU A 466 -0.65 16.46 -16.48
CA GLU A 466 -1.54 17.58 -16.13
C GLU A 466 -2.57 17.19 -15.04
N LEU A 467 -3.16 16.00 -15.14
CA LEU A 467 -4.12 15.51 -14.13
C LEU A 467 -3.44 15.26 -12.79
N ILE A 468 -2.23 14.69 -12.79
CA ILE A 468 -1.45 14.50 -11.57
C ILE A 468 -1.09 15.86 -10.96
N ALA A 469 -0.70 16.86 -11.77
CA ALA A 469 -0.45 18.23 -11.30
C ALA A 469 -1.68 18.84 -10.62
N ALA A 470 -2.85 18.71 -11.25
CA ALA A 470 -4.10 19.19 -10.67
C ALA A 470 -4.50 18.47 -9.36
N ILE A 471 -4.13 17.18 -9.20
CA ILE A 471 -4.41 16.38 -8.01
C ILE A 471 -3.46 16.71 -6.86
N THR A 472 -2.18 16.90 -7.16
CA THR A 472 -1.10 17.01 -6.17
C THR A 472 -0.70 18.45 -5.88
N GLY A 473 -0.95 19.37 -6.80
CA GLY A 473 -0.44 20.74 -6.75
C GLY A 473 1.04 20.87 -7.10
N LEU A 474 1.68 19.78 -7.54
CA LEU A 474 3.10 19.78 -7.95
C LEU A 474 3.27 20.32 -9.36
N GLU A 475 4.43 20.93 -9.61
CA GLU A 475 4.79 21.42 -10.94
C GLU A 475 5.24 20.28 -11.86
N ILE A 476 4.97 20.41 -13.17
CA ILE A 476 5.49 19.50 -14.20
C ILE A 476 6.86 20.01 -14.64
N VAL A 477 7.87 19.14 -14.59
CA VAL A 477 9.23 19.41 -15.07
C VAL A 477 9.50 18.54 -16.30
N HIS A 478 9.97 19.15 -17.39
CA HIS A 478 10.24 18.51 -18.69
C HIS A 478 11.70 18.12 -18.88
#